data_171b99d5543bbf1309ddef1c5e603dbf
#
_entry.id   171b99d5543bbf1309ddef1c5e603dbf
#
_cell.length_a   1.000
_cell.length_b   1.000
_cell.length_c   1.000
_cell.angle_alpha   90.00
_cell.angle_beta   90.00
_cell.angle_gamma   90.00
#
_symmetry.space_group_name_H-M   'P 1'
#
loop_
_entity.id
_entity.type
_entity.pdbx_description
1 polymer ?
#
loop_
_entity_poly.entity_id
_entity_poly.type
_entity_poly.pdbx_seq_one_letter_code
_entity_poly.pdbx_strand_id
1 'polypeptide(L)'
;MKLSKKLFDEIIYTVKISPYESGGFVGGVTDTVTNVVYDSKNSYFASYIPDNDLLNDSIRTWAKNSIEFLGMFHTHYPNCASMSLGDEKFISELMKNICDENDILYFPIVIARKEISVYAAKLINSKCEIKKDELILLG
;
A
#
# COMPACT_ATOMS: atom_id res chain seq x y z
N MET A 1 2.57 1.05 -10.98
CA MET A 1 3.07 1.94 -9.91
C MET A 1 4.55 2.20 -10.13
N LYS A 2 4.96 3.42 -9.99
CA LYS A 2 6.36 3.84 -10.14
C LYS A 2 6.94 4.21 -8.78
N LEU A 3 8.19 3.86 -8.57
CA LEU A 3 8.86 4.02 -7.28
C LEU A 3 10.35 4.21 -7.53
N SER A 4 10.97 5.17 -6.84
CA SER A 4 12.42 5.32 -6.94
C SER A 4 13.15 4.13 -6.30
N LYS A 5 14.34 3.82 -6.81
CA LYS A 5 15.21 2.80 -6.23
C LYS A 5 15.51 3.10 -4.76
N LYS A 6 15.68 4.38 -4.44
CA LYS A 6 15.93 4.83 -3.07
C LYS A 6 14.77 4.47 -2.14
N LEU A 7 13.53 4.77 -2.54
CA LEU A 7 12.34 4.42 -1.74
C LEU A 7 12.12 2.92 -1.68
N PHE A 8 12.37 2.20 -2.76
CA PHE A 8 12.32 0.74 -2.75
C PHE A 8 13.25 0.16 -1.67
N ASP A 9 14.50 0.60 -1.66
CA ASP A 9 15.48 0.13 -0.68
C ASP A 9 15.09 0.52 0.74
N GLU A 10 14.54 1.72 0.92
CA GLU A 10 14.06 2.20 2.22
C GLU A 10 12.92 1.34 2.76
N ILE A 11 11.94 1.01 1.92
CA ILE A 11 10.81 0.16 2.30
C ILE A 11 11.32 -1.23 2.70
N ILE A 12 12.15 -1.84 1.87
CA ILE A 12 12.71 -3.16 2.13
C ILE A 12 13.51 -3.17 3.43
N TYR A 13 14.34 -2.15 3.65
CA TYR A 13 15.13 -2.04 4.87
C TYR A 13 14.26 -1.86 6.11
N THR A 14 13.26 -1.01 6.04
CA THR A 14 12.39 -0.69 7.19
C THR A 14 11.55 -1.89 7.61
N VAL A 15 10.90 -2.57 6.68
CA VAL A 15 10.10 -3.77 6.99
C VAL A 15 10.96 -4.96 7.40
N LYS A 16 12.24 -4.96 7.03
CA LYS A 16 13.19 -6.03 7.35
C LYS A 16 13.40 -6.20 8.86
N ILE A 17 13.24 -5.14 9.64
CA ILE A 17 13.44 -5.19 11.09
C ILE A 17 12.19 -5.66 11.85
N SER A 18 11.07 -5.81 11.18
CA SER A 18 9.84 -6.29 11.81
C SER A 18 9.63 -7.78 11.51
N PRO A 19 9.51 -8.65 12.53
CA PRO A 19 9.25 -10.08 12.32
C PRO A 19 7.77 -10.39 12.02
N TYR A 20 6.88 -9.42 12.18
CA TYR A 20 5.44 -9.60 12.01
C TYR A 20 4.97 -8.95 10.72
N GLU A 21 3.74 -9.28 10.29
CA GLU A 21 3.13 -8.51 9.23
C GLU A 21 2.99 -7.06 9.67
N SER A 22 3.51 -6.17 8.84
CA SER A 22 3.49 -4.74 9.10
C SER A 22 3.15 -4.02 7.79
N GLY A 23 2.93 -2.73 7.86
CA GLY A 23 2.56 -1.99 6.67
C GLY A 23 2.68 -0.49 6.84
N GLY A 24 2.01 0.21 5.96
CA GLY A 24 1.98 1.66 5.95
C GLY A 24 1.25 2.19 4.74
N PHE A 25 1.50 3.45 4.46
CA PHE A 25 0.78 4.19 3.44
C PHE A 25 1.74 4.79 2.43
N VAL A 26 1.31 4.85 1.17
CA VAL A 26 2.09 5.46 0.10
C VAL A 26 1.33 6.64 -0.48
N GLY A 27 2.06 7.71 -0.72
CA GLY A 27 1.55 8.92 -1.33
C GLY A 27 2.45 9.39 -2.46
N GLY A 28 1.91 10.24 -3.32
CA GLY A 28 2.68 10.76 -4.45
C GLY A 28 1.80 11.49 -5.44
N VAL A 29 2.10 11.33 -6.71
CA VAL A 29 1.38 12.00 -7.80
C VAL A 29 1.07 10.97 -8.89
N THR A 30 -0.21 10.80 -9.20
CA THR A 30 -0.75 9.90 -10.21
C THR A 30 -0.38 8.43 -9.91
N ASP A 31 0.66 7.90 -10.52
CA ASP A 31 1.13 6.52 -10.33
C ASP A 31 2.54 6.44 -9.74
N THR A 32 3.09 7.58 -9.33
CA THR A 32 4.47 7.69 -8.84
C THR A 32 4.48 7.95 -7.33
N VAL A 33 5.01 7.01 -6.58
CA VAL A 33 5.16 7.13 -5.13
C VAL A 33 6.36 8.01 -4.81
N THR A 34 6.12 9.05 -3.99
CA THR A 34 7.16 9.98 -3.52
C THR A 34 7.28 9.99 -2.01
N ASN A 35 6.25 9.55 -1.30
CA ASN A 35 6.16 9.60 0.15
C ASN A 35 5.68 8.28 0.72
N VAL A 36 6.25 7.90 1.85
CA VAL A 36 5.90 6.67 2.57
C VAL A 36 5.73 6.99 4.05
N VAL A 37 4.68 6.45 4.65
CA VAL A 37 4.47 6.48 6.10
C VAL A 37 4.45 5.04 6.60
N TYR A 38 5.27 4.74 7.59
CA TYR A 38 5.34 3.42 8.19
C TYR A 38 4.41 3.35 9.40
N ASP A 39 3.54 2.35 9.43
CA ASP A 39 2.65 2.08 10.53
C ASP A 39 3.25 0.96 11.39
N SER A 40 3.86 1.34 12.49
CA SER A 40 4.53 0.39 13.39
C SER A 40 3.67 -0.03 14.58
N LYS A 41 2.53 0.60 14.78
CA LYS A 41 1.70 0.36 15.98
C LYS A 41 0.88 -0.93 15.91
N ASN A 42 0.42 -1.29 14.72
CA ASN A 42 -0.50 -2.40 14.51
C ASN A 42 0.18 -3.55 13.77
N SER A 43 1.37 -3.94 14.22
CA SER A 43 2.07 -5.11 13.72
C SER A 43 1.67 -6.34 14.53
N TYR A 44 1.11 -7.33 13.88
CA TYR A 44 0.71 -8.60 14.48
C TYR A 44 1.32 -9.76 13.72
N PHE A 45 1.52 -10.87 14.43
CA PHE A 45 1.95 -12.11 13.78
C PHE A 45 0.86 -12.58 12.81
N ALA A 46 1.19 -12.70 11.53
CA ALA A 46 0.32 -13.13 10.45
C ALA A 46 -0.82 -12.17 10.06
N SER A 47 -0.82 -10.92 10.55
CA SER A 47 -1.81 -9.95 10.08
C SER A 47 -1.33 -8.51 10.24
N TYR A 48 -1.84 -7.63 9.38
CA TYR A 48 -1.63 -6.19 9.49
C TYR A 48 -3.00 -5.50 9.52
N ILE A 49 -3.23 -4.68 10.54
CA ILE A 49 -4.43 -3.86 10.69
C ILE A 49 -3.99 -2.40 10.72
N PRO A 50 -4.45 -1.56 9.78
CA PRO A 50 -4.06 -0.15 9.74
C PRO A 50 -4.49 0.62 10.98
N ASP A 51 -3.65 1.55 11.41
CA ASP A 51 -4.02 2.58 12.37
C ASP A 51 -4.84 3.64 11.64
N ASN A 52 -6.15 3.69 11.89
CA ASN A 52 -7.05 4.60 11.20
C ASN A 52 -6.74 6.08 11.47
N ASP A 53 -6.31 6.42 12.66
CA ASP A 53 -5.93 7.80 12.99
C ASP A 53 -4.70 8.22 12.20
N LEU A 54 -3.70 7.36 12.12
CA LEU A 54 -2.50 7.61 11.34
C LEU A 54 -2.82 7.72 9.84
N LEU A 55 -3.70 6.86 9.33
CA LEU A 55 -4.15 6.92 7.94
C LEU A 55 -4.83 8.26 7.63
N ASN A 56 -5.79 8.66 8.46
CA ASN A 56 -6.52 9.92 8.26
C ASN A 56 -5.60 11.14 8.36
N ASP A 57 -4.67 11.14 9.31
CA ASP A 57 -3.69 12.23 9.46
C ASP A 57 -2.76 12.30 8.25
N SER A 58 -2.33 11.15 7.74
CA SER A 58 -1.46 11.09 6.55
C SER A 58 -2.19 11.65 5.31
N ILE A 59 -3.42 11.23 5.09
CA ILE A 59 -4.24 11.73 3.96
C ILE A 59 -4.39 13.24 4.04
N ARG A 60 -4.72 13.78 5.21
CA ARG A 60 -4.91 15.22 5.40
C ARG A 60 -3.62 16.01 5.22
N THR A 61 -2.52 15.53 5.81
CA THR A 61 -1.21 16.19 5.71
C THR A 61 -0.74 16.22 4.26
N TRP A 62 -0.87 15.10 3.56
CA TRP A 62 -0.48 15.02 2.15
C TRP A 62 -1.32 15.94 1.26
N ALA A 63 -2.64 15.99 1.50
CA ALA A 63 -3.53 16.85 0.72
C ALA A 63 -3.12 18.33 0.80
N LYS A 64 -2.64 18.78 1.97
CA LYS A 64 -2.14 20.16 2.15
C LYS A 64 -0.87 20.44 1.35
N ASN A 65 -0.12 19.43 0.98
CA ASN A 65 1.14 19.54 0.26
C ASN A 65 1.03 19.05 -1.19
N SER A 66 -0.18 18.95 -1.72
CA SER A 66 -0.45 18.47 -3.08
C SER A 66 0.07 17.06 -3.34
N ILE A 67 0.08 16.22 -2.30
CA ILE A 67 0.44 14.82 -2.39
C ILE A 67 -0.85 14.00 -2.31
N GLU A 68 -1.07 13.13 -3.30
CA GLU A 68 -2.22 12.24 -3.33
C GLU A 68 -1.97 11.01 -2.46
N PHE A 69 -3.00 10.53 -1.77
CA PHE A 69 -2.97 9.21 -1.17
C PHE A 69 -3.05 8.17 -2.29
N LEU A 70 -2.03 7.33 -2.42
CA LEU A 70 -1.93 6.35 -3.50
C LEU A 70 -2.21 4.92 -3.08
N GLY A 71 -2.25 4.63 -1.78
CA GLY A 71 -2.57 3.29 -1.33
C GLY A 71 -1.86 2.89 -0.04
N MET A 72 -1.83 1.58 0.17
CA MET A 72 -1.28 0.98 1.38
C MET A 72 -0.42 -0.22 1.02
N PHE A 73 0.69 -0.37 1.72
CA PHE A 73 1.53 -1.56 1.58
C PHE A 73 1.51 -2.39 2.87
N HIS A 74 1.77 -3.67 2.73
CA HIS A 74 1.97 -4.56 3.86
C HIS A 74 2.94 -5.68 3.50
N THR A 75 3.40 -6.39 4.52
CA THR A 75 4.33 -7.50 4.36
C THR A 75 3.57 -8.82 4.35
N HIS A 76 4.08 -9.79 3.57
CA HIS A 76 3.64 -11.18 3.62
C HIS A 76 4.82 -12.07 3.98
N TYR A 77 4.50 -13.26 4.47
CA TYR A 77 5.50 -14.30 4.70
C TYR A 77 6.17 -14.72 3.39
N PRO A 78 7.38 -15.28 3.47
CA PRO A 78 8.03 -15.88 2.30
C PRO A 78 7.10 -16.88 1.60
N ASN A 79 7.13 -16.87 0.26
CA ASN A 79 6.32 -17.71 -0.61
C ASN A 79 4.82 -17.36 -0.67
N CYS A 80 4.42 -16.22 -0.10
CA CYS A 80 3.04 -15.75 -0.17
C CYS A 80 2.96 -14.46 -0.99
N ALA A 81 3.01 -14.58 -2.32
CA ALA A 81 2.98 -13.45 -3.25
C ALA A 81 1.57 -13.00 -3.58
N SER A 82 0.58 -13.83 -3.30
CA SER A 82 -0.81 -13.55 -3.65
C SER A 82 -1.52 -12.78 -2.57
N MET A 83 -2.47 -11.96 -2.99
CA MET A 83 -3.37 -11.27 -2.09
C MET A 83 -4.33 -12.27 -1.45
N SER A 84 -4.54 -12.17 -0.14
CA SER A 84 -5.49 -13.01 0.58
C SER A 84 -6.94 -12.56 0.36
N LEU A 85 -7.90 -13.45 0.66
CA LEU A 85 -9.31 -13.07 0.62
C LEU A 85 -9.63 -11.94 1.62
N GLY A 86 -8.97 -11.96 2.78
CA GLY A 86 -9.10 -10.90 3.78
C GLY A 86 -8.57 -9.56 3.25
N ASP A 87 -7.46 -9.58 2.53
CA ASP A 87 -6.90 -8.38 1.88
C ASP A 87 -7.88 -7.83 0.85
N GLU A 88 -8.43 -8.70 -0.01
CA GLU A 88 -9.38 -8.29 -1.04
C GLU A 88 -10.64 -7.66 -0.45
N LYS A 89 -11.17 -8.24 0.62
CA LYS A 89 -12.33 -7.70 1.33
C LYS A 89 -12.03 -6.33 1.93
N PHE A 90 -10.90 -6.20 2.60
CA PHE A 90 -10.48 -4.93 3.18
C PHE A 90 -10.31 -3.85 2.11
N ILE A 91 -9.63 -4.16 1.02
CA ILE A 91 -9.41 -3.22 -0.09
C ILE A 91 -10.74 -2.78 -0.70
N SER A 92 -11.66 -3.72 -0.91
CA SER A 92 -12.98 -3.40 -1.47
C SER A 92 -13.76 -2.44 -0.57
N GLU A 93 -13.74 -2.64 0.73
CA GLU A 93 -14.37 -1.75 1.69
C GLU A 93 -13.71 -0.37 1.72
N LEU A 94 -12.38 -0.33 1.73
CA LEU A 94 -11.62 0.92 1.70
C LEU A 94 -11.94 1.73 0.45
N MET A 95 -11.91 1.09 -0.72
CA MET A 95 -12.18 1.76 -2.00
C MET A 95 -13.58 2.37 -2.02
N LYS A 96 -14.58 1.65 -1.53
CA LYS A 96 -15.96 2.16 -1.49
C LYS A 96 -16.14 3.33 -0.52
N ASN A 97 -15.31 3.39 0.52
CA ASN A 97 -15.43 4.43 1.55
C ASN A 97 -14.69 5.72 1.19
N ILE A 98 -13.57 5.64 0.47
CA ILE A 98 -12.71 6.81 0.26
C ILE A 98 -12.46 7.16 -1.20
N CYS A 99 -12.87 6.32 -2.15
CA CYS A 99 -12.63 6.54 -3.58
C CYS A 99 -13.91 6.85 -4.33
N ASP A 100 -13.76 7.64 -5.40
CA ASP A 100 -14.78 7.88 -6.39
C ASP A 100 -14.65 6.91 -7.56
N GLU A 101 -15.64 6.90 -8.45
CA GLU A 101 -15.64 6.07 -9.65
C GLU A 101 -14.37 6.31 -10.48
N ASN A 102 -13.75 5.23 -10.92
CA ASN A 102 -12.50 5.22 -11.69
C ASN A 102 -11.23 5.63 -10.92
N ASP A 103 -11.30 5.93 -9.63
CA ASP A 103 -10.12 6.13 -8.82
C ASP A 103 -9.32 4.83 -8.69
N ILE A 104 -7.99 4.96 -8.68
CA ILE A 104 -7.08 3.84 -8.55
C ILE A 104 -6.23 4.02 -7.29
N LEU A 105 -6.17 2.96 -6.47
CA LEU A 105 -5.19 2.86 -5.39
C LEU A 105 -4.29 1.66 -5.62
N TYR A 106 -3.07 1.74 -5.10
CA TYR A 106 -2.06 0.69 -5.20
C TYR A 106 -1.85 -0.01 -3.87
N PHE A 107 -1.63 -1.30 -3.93
CA PHE A 107 -1.46 -2.14 -2.73
C PHE A 107 -0.20 -3.00 -2.90
N PRO A 108 0.99 -2.42 -2.65
CA PRO A 108 2.22 -3.17 -2.68
C PRO A 108 2.30 -4.20 -1.56
N ILE A 109 2.77 -5.40 -1.88
CA ILE A 109 3.03 -6.46 -0.92
C ILE A 109 4.52 -6.72 -0.89
N VAL A 110 5.14 -6.55 0.27
CA VAL A 110 6.56 -6.82 0.47
C VAL A 110 6.74 -8.30 0.80
N ILE A 111 7.44 -9.01 -0.07
CA ILE A 111 7.58 -10.46 0.00
C ILE A 111 9.00 -10.82 0.38
N ALA A 112 9.15 -11.64 1.40
CA ALA A 112 10.45 -12.16 1.83
C ALA A 112 11.51 -11.07 2.07
N ARG A 113 11.08 -9.82 2.29
CA ARG A 113 11.96 -8.66 2.51
C ARG A 113 12.93 -8.40 1.36
N LYS A 114 12.58 -8.82 0.15
CA LYS A 114 13.46 -8.72 -1.03
C LYS A 114 12.79 -8.12 -2.24
N GLU A 115 11.49 -8.32 -2.39
CA GLU A 115 10.74 -7.88 -3.56
C GLU A 115 9.41 -7.29 -3.16
N ILE A 116 8.84 -6.51 -4.07
CA ILE A 116 7.52 -5.90 -3.90
C ILE A 116 6.64 -6.34 -5.06
N SER A 117 5.52 -6.96 -4.74
CA SER A 117 4.47 -7.30 -5.69
C SER A 117 3.36 -6.27 -5.59
N VAL A 118 2.93 -5.68 -6.69
CA VAL A 118 1.95 -4.60 -6.68
C VAL A 118 0.62 -5.07 -7.23
N TYR A 119 -0.46 -4.73 -6.53
CA TYR A 119 -1.82 -4.85 -7.02
C TYR A 119 -2.42 -3.45 -7.13
N ALA A 120 -3.26 -3.24 -8.14
CA ALA A 120 -4.00 -2.01 -8.30
C ALA A 120 -5.50 -2.31 -8.14
N ALA A 121 -6.19 -1.47 -7.40
CA ALA A 121 -7.63 -1.55 -7.23
C ALA A 121 -8.29 -0.34 -7.87
N LYS A 122 -9.36 -0.57 -8.59
CA LYS A 122 -10.13 0.47 -9.28
C LYS A 122 -11.62 0.28 -9.00
N LEU A 123 -12.31 1.37 -8.74
CA LEU A 123 -13.74 1.34 -8.53
C LEU A 123 -14.46 1.55 -9.87
N ILE A 124 -15.18 0.53 -10.34
CA ILE A 124 -15.90 0.54 -11.62
C ILE A 124 -17.35 0.12 -11.36
N ASN A 125 -18.31 0.98 -11.72
CA ASN A 125 -19.74 0.73 -11.50
C ASN A 125 -20.03 0.30 -10.06
N SER A 126 -19.43 1.01 -9.10
CA SER A 126 -19.54 0.75 -7.66
C SER A 126 -18.97 -0.60 -7.21
N LYS A 127 -18.20 -1.27 -8.06
CA LYS A 127 -17.50 -2.52 -7.74
C LYS A 127 -16.00 -2.30 -7.74
N CYS A 128 -15.33 -2.91 -6.78
CA CYS A 128 -13.88 -2.88 -6.73
C CYS A 128 -13.28 -3.99 -7.58
N GLU A 129 -12.50 -3.63 -8.58
CA GLU A 129 -11.68 -4.57 -9.35
C GLU A 129 -10.23 -4.50 -8.88
N ILE A 130 -9.65 -5.64 -8.58
CA ILE A 130 -8.26 -5.76 -8.12
C ILE A 130 -7.48 -6.55 -9.16
N LYS A 131 -6.40 -5.97 -9.66
CA LYS A 131 -5.56 -6.62 -10.68
C LYS A 131 -4.09 -6.49 -10.31
N LYS A 132 -3.30 -7.47 -10.73
CA LYS A 132 -1.85 -7.38 -10.65
C LYS A 132 -1.35 -6.20 -11.48
N ASP A 133 -0.49 -5.39 -10.88
CA ASP A 133 0.15 -4.26 -11.54
C ASP A 133 1.66 -4.47 -11.65
N GLU A 134 2.30 -3.66 -12.45
CA GLU A 134 3.75 -3.69 -12.63
C GLU A 134 4.43 -2.67 -11.71
N LEU A 135 5.53 -3.08 -11.10
CA LEU A 135 6.39 -2.16 -10.37
C LEU A 135 7.50 -1.67 -11.31
N ILE A 136 7.57 -0.37 -11.51
CA ILE A 136 8.59 0.28 -12.32
C ILE A 136 9.52 1.05 -11.40
N LEU A 137 10.78 0.63 -11.34
CA LEU A 137 11.81 1.33 -10.56
C LEU A 137 12.41 2.46 -11.37
N LEU A 138 12.39 3.66 -10.79
CA LEU A 138 12.97 4.86 -11.38
C LEU A 138 14.41 5.02 -10.88
N GLY A 139 15.30 5.30 -11.79
CA GLY A 139 16.74 5.47 -11.68
C GLY A 139 17.41 5.92 -10.42
#